data_6c5260d122442eb6b0532c3b3c926a89
#
_entry.id   6c5260d122442eb6b0532c3b3c926a89
#
_cell.length_a   1.000
_cell.length_b   1.000
_cell.length_c   1.000
_cell.angle_alpha   90.00
_cell.angle_beta   90.00
_cell.angle_gamma   90.00
#
_symmetry.space_group_name_H-M   'P 1'
#
loop_
_entity.id
_entity.type
_entity.pdbx_description
1 polymer ?
#
loop_
_entity_poly.entity_id
_entity_poly.type
_entity_poly.pdbx_seq_one_letter_code
_entity_poly.pdbx_strand_id
1 'polypeptide(L)'
;MKLWVAGFPSTYGGADTELDHQIDLLRSRGCEVHLVPMFGADEKMKASVLARGCFIHEYRPDVFRGKVVASFCNGAFLSKLPEICAAGRPAQVVWFNCMTWLFPDEQRAHADGLIDRFGFISDYQRSQLAPQLEKIRPVRSFRYRPWFNLARVEWKYREPDGQVRLGRISRDDGDKFAADTWRIFDRVLVPKGMQKKVYILGYGPNAARKIGPAPPSLDWRTWSGNEIPATEFFRTIDTMVHKTGGSRESYCRVLIEAYAHGVVPVVERDFAFPELVVQGETGFMGRDSEEMSYFASFLAHNPREHRRIAENGRRHLEKVLSDEGDCWSGWKELLG
;
A
#
# COMPACT_ATOMS: atom_id res chain seq x y z
N MET A 1 -10.06 -9.59 23.26
CA MET A 1 -9.38 -8.31 22.94
C MET A 1 -10.32 -7.44 22.14
N LYS A 2 -10.27 -6.10 22.31
CA LYS A 2 -11.14 -5.16 21.60
C LYS A 2 -10.31 -4.01 21.06
N LEU A 3 -10.48 -3.69 19.78
CA LEU A 3 -9.84 -2.56 19.13
C LEU A 3 -10.90 -1.61 18.57
N TRP A 4 -10.76 -0.34 18.86
CA TRP A 4 -11.52 0.73 18.25
C TRP A 4 -10.67 1.38 17.16
N VAL A 5 -11.26 1.58 15.98
CA VAL A 5 -10.59 2.20 14.84
C VAL A 5 -11.29 3.51 14.52
N ALA A 6 -10.57 4.61 14.67
CA ALA A 6 -11.01 5.92 14.22
C ALA A 6 -10.71 6.05 12.71
N GLY A 7 -11.66 5.65 11.91
CA GLY A 7 -11.55 5.56 10.45
C GLY A 7 -12.46 4.47 9.89
N PHE A 8 -12.42 4.31 8.58
CA PHE A 8 -13.22 3.31 7.89
C PHE A 8 -12.45 2.80 6.66
N PRO A 9 -12.47 1.49 6.37
CA PRO A 9 -11.80 0.97 5.18
C PRO A 9 -12.47 1.47 3.90
N SER A 10 -11.68 1.61 2.85
CA SER A 10 -12.18 1.87 1.51
C SER A 10 -11.38 1.07 0.48
N THR A 11 -11.89 1.01 -0.74
CA THR A 11 -11.17 0.41 -1.87
C THR A 11 -10.19 1.38 -2.52
N TYR A 12 -10.07 2.59 -1.99
CA TYR A 12 -9.28 3.68 -2.57
C TYR A 12 -8.23 4.20 -1.59
N GLY A 13 -6.97 3.97 -1.92
CA GLY A 13 -5.83 4.43 -1.12
C GLY A 13 -5.21 3.36 -0.24
N GLY A 14 -3.87 3.43 -0.11
CA GLY A 14 -3.08 2.39 0.56
C GLY A 14 -3.39 2.23 2.05
N ALA A 15 -3.69 3.32 2.76
CA ALA A 15 -4.00 3.28 4.19
C ALA A 15 -5.33 2.55 4.47
N ASP A 16 -6.35 2.84 3.67
CA ASP A 16 -7.67 2.25 3.84
C ASP A 16 -7.70 0.78 3.40
N THR A 17 -6.99 0.44 2.31
CA THR A 17 -6.84 -0.96 1.90
C THR A 17 -5.99 -1.75 2.89
N GLU A 18 -4.99 -1.12 3.52
CA GLU A 18 -4.26 -1.74 4.63
C GLU A 18 -5.19 -2.05 5.81
N LEU A 19 -5.98 -1.07 6.24
CA LEU A 19 -6.97 -1.27 7.31
C LEU A 19 -7.94 -2.41 6.96
N ASP A 20 -8.39 -2.50 5.71
CA ASP A 20 -9.32 -3.55 5.28
C ASP A 20 -8.73 -4.97 5.43
N HIS A 21 -7.45 -5.15 5.13
CA HIS A 21 -6.75 -6.41 5.37
C HIS A 21 -6.46 -6.64 6.85
N GLN A 22 -6.07 -5.61 7.60
CA GLN A 22 -5.83 -5.71 9.06
C GLN A 22 -7.10 -6.13 9.82
N ILE A 23 -8.29 -5.71 9.36
CA ILE A 23 -9.56 -6.18 9.93
C ILE A 23 -9.68 -7.70 9.82
N ASP A 24 -9.32 -8.31 8.70
CA ASP A 24 -9.36 -9.77 8.56
C ASP A 24 -8.41 -10.46 9.55
N LEU A 25 -7.18 -9.96 9.69
CA LEU A 25 -6.21 -10.48 10.64
C LEU A 25 -6.72 -10.38 12.08
N LEU A 26 -7.22 -9.22 12.48
CA LEU A 26 -7.76 -9.00 13.81
C LEU A 26 -8.96 -9.92 14.11
N ARG A 27 -9.86 -10.05 13.15
CA ARG A 27 -11.05 -10.92 13.28
C ARG A 27 -10.68 -12.40 13.32
N SER A 28 -9.73 -12.87 12.50
CA SER A 28 -9.25 -14.25 12.53
C SER A 28 -8.65 -14.65 13.89
N ARG A 29 -8.14 -13.66 14.62
CA ARG A 29 -7.56 -13.83 15.97
C ARG A 29 -8.55 -13.56 17.12
N GLY A 30 -9.84 -13.46 16.81
CA GLY A 30 -10.90 -13.27 17.80
C GLY A 30 -10.95 -11.86 18.42
N CYS A 31 -10.31 -10.87 17.80
CA CYS A 31 -10.41 -9.49 18.25
C CYS A 31 -11.77 -8.89 17.85
N GLU A 32 -12.49 -8.27 18.76
CA GLU A 32 -13.65 -7.44 18.44
C GLU A 32 -13.16 -6.12 17.83
N VAL A 33 -13.57 -5.84 16.58
CA VAL A 33 -13.21 -4.62 15.87
C VAL A 33 -14.39 -3.67 15.80
N HIS A 34 -14.21 -2.48 16.35
CA HIS A 34 -15.20 -1.40 16.40
C HIS A 34 -14.74 -0.26 15.52
N LEU A 35 -15.50 0.05 14.47
CA LEU A 35 -15.18 1.08 13.49
C LEU A 35 -15.99 2.34 13.79
N VAL A 36 -15.33 3.49 13.80
CA VAL A 36 -15.94 4.81 13.92
C VAL A 36 -15.58 5.62 12.68
N PRO A 37 -16.44 5.71 11.67
CA PRO A 37 -16.19 6.53 10.50
C PRO A 37 -16.03 8.01 10.90
N MET A 38 -14.86 8.59 10.61
CA MET A 38 -14.60 10.01 10.89
C MET A 38 -15.10 10.92 9.75
N PHE A 39 -15.32 10.33 8.59
CA PHE A 39 -16.02 10.87 7.41
C PHE A 39 -17.13 9.89 7.03
N GLY A 40 -17.87 10.16 5.98
CA GLY A 40 -18.87 9.20 5.47
C GLY A 40 -18.26 7.82 5.18
N ALA A 41 -19.05 6.78 5.33
CA ALA A 41 -18.65 5.41 5.01
C ALA A 41 -19.39 4.92 3.76
N ASP A 42 -18.67 4.26 2.85
CA ASP A 42 -19.25 3.61 1.67
C ASP A 42 -20.18 2.47 2.09
N GLU A 43 -21.41 2.44 1.55
CA GLU A 43 -22.41 1.43 1.92
C GLU A 43 -21.98 0.00 1.58
N LYS A 44 -21.24 -0.20 0.47
CA LYS A 44 -20.69 -1.52 0.12
C LYS A 44 -19.67 -1.98 1.15
N MET A 45 -18.83 -1.06 1.62
CA MET A 45 -17.85 -1.35 2.68
C MET A 45 -18.54 -1.60 4.02
N LYS A 46 -19.62 -0.88 4.36
CA LYS A 46 -20.43 -1.16 5.56
C LYS A 46 -20.93 -2.59 5.57
N ALA A 47 -21.57 -3.03 4.48
CA ALA A 47 -22.04 -4.41 4.36
C ALA A 47 -20.90 -5.43 4.53
N SER A 48 -19.76 -5.18 3.90
CA SER A 48 -18.58 -6.05 3.98
C SER A 48 -18.04 -6.16 5.40
N VAL A 49 -17.84 -5.06 6.12
CA VAL A 49 -17.29 -5.09 7.50
C VAL A 49 -18.27 -5.72 8.50
N LEU A 50 -19.57 -5.48 8.34
CA LEU A 50 -20.61 -6.12 9.16
C LEU A 50 -20.66 -7.64 8.94
N ALA A 51 -20.54 -8.10 7.68
CA ALA A 51 -20.47 -9.52 7.36
C ALA A 51 -19.25 -10.22 7.99
N ARG A 52 -18.16 -9.48 8.23
CA ARG A 52 -16.97 -9.94 8.97
C ARG A 52 -17.12 -9.87 10.50
N GLY A 53 -18.28 -9.46 11.00
CA GLY A 53 -18.58 -9.36 12.44
C GLY A 53 -17.95 -8.15 13.11
N CYS A 54 -17.67 -7.07 12.38
CA CYS A 54 -17.26 -5.79 12.97
C CYS A 54 -18.48 -5.01 13.48
N PHE A 55 -18.23 -4.08 14.39
CA PHE A 55 -19.22 -3.14 14.89
C PHE A 55 -18.98 -1.76 14.29
N ILE A 56 -20.04 -1.05 13.90
CA ILE A 56 -19.94 0.31 13.37
C ILE A 56 -20.66 1.24 14.36
N HIS A 57 -19.99 2.33 14.73
CA HIS A 57 -20.52 3.33 15.66
C HIS A 57 -20.55 4.71 15.00
N GLU A 58 -21.53 5.49 15.37
CA GLU A 58 -21.55 6.90 15.04
C GLU A 58 -20.47 7.66 15.83
N TYR A 59 -19.87 8.64 15.17
CA TYR A 59 -18.89 9.50 15.84
C TYR A 59 -19.58 10.39 16.88
N ARG A 60 -19.04 10.32 18.08
CA ARG A 60 -19.24 11.28 19.17
C ARG A 60 -17.90 11.42 19.91
N PRO A 61 -17.55 12.58 20.44
CA PRO A 61 -16.24 12.75 21.09
C PRO A 61 -15.96 11.73 22.20
N ASP A 62 -16.97 11.31 22.96
CA ASP A 62 -16.85 10.36 24.07
C ASP A 62 -16.89 8.88 23.66
N VAL A 63 -17.09 8.56 22.37
CA VAL A 63 -17.21 7.16 21.88
C VAL A 63 -15.96 6.33 22.18
N PHE A 64 -14.80 6.98 22.28
CA PHE A 64 -13.51 6.35 22.52
C PHE A 64 -13.08 6.30 24.00
N ARG A 65 -13.92 6.79 24.92
CA ARG A 65 -13.57 6.85 26.36
C ARG A 65 -13.11 5.51 26.92
N GLY A 66 -11.88 5.48 27.45
CA GLY A 66 -11.29 4.28 28.05
C GLY A 66 -11.03 3.13 27.09
N LYS A 67 -10.95 3.38 25.78
CA LYS A 67 -10.74 2.37 24.73
C LYS A 67 -9.31 2.43 24.18
N VAL A 68 -8.83 1.30 23.66
CA VAL A 68 -7.65 1.27 22.79
C VAL A 68 -8.09 1.67 21.39
N VAL A 69 -7.54 2.78 20.88
CA VAL A 69 -7.95 3.39 19.61
C VAL A 69 -6.77 3.40 18.66
N ALA A 70 -6.97 2.86 17.44
CA ALA A 70 -6.02 2.96 16.34
C ALA A 70 -6.60 3.86 15.24
N SER A 71 -5.72 4.60 14.53
CA SER A 71 -6.12 5.38 13.37
C SER A 71 -5.06 5.32 12.27
N PHE A 72 -5.49 5.00 11.05
CA PHE A 72 -4.63 4.86 9.87
C PHE A 72 -4.75 6.10 8.99
N CYS A 73 -3.77 7.01 9.13
CA CYS A 73 -3.63 8.21 8.31
C CYS A 73 -4.92 9.07 8.19
N ASN A 74 -5.77 9.06 9.23
CA ASN A 74 -7.04 9.77 9.22
C ASN A 74 -6.89 11.18 9.82
N GLY A 75 -6.74 12.19 8.96
CA GLY A 75 -6.55 13.58 9.38
C GLY A 75 -7.71 14.14 10.22
N ALA A 76 -8.96 13.69 9.99
CA ALA A 76 -10.09 14.13 10.79
C ALA A 76 -10.03 13.61 12.24
N PHE A 77 -9.47 12.42 12.45
CA PHE A 77 -9.22 11.94 13.80
C PHE A 77 -8.17 12.83 14.50
N LEU A 78 -7.05 13.13 13.84
CA LEU A 78 -6.01 14.00 14.43
C LEU A 78 -6.56 15.37 14.80
N SER A 79 -7.30 16.02 13.90
CA SER A 79 -7.86 17.34 14.17
C SER A 79 -8.87 17.36 15.31
N LYS A 80 -9.57 16.24 15.57
CA LYS A 80 -10.55 16.07 16.65
C LYS A 80 -9.98 15.48 17.92
N LEU A 81 -8.72 15.04 17.93
CA LEU A 81 -8.13 14.33 19.07
C LEU A 81 -8.13 15.14 20.38
N PRO A 82 -7.89 16.48 20.37
CA PRO A 82 -8.04 17.30 21.58
C PRO A 82 -9.45 17.25 22.17
N GLU A 83 -10.48 17.37 21.31
CA GLU A 83 -11.90 17.29 21.71
C GLU A 83 -12.25 15.91 22.27
N ILE A 84 -11.80 14.86 21.59
CA ILE A 84 -11.98 13.45 22.04
C ILE A 84 -11.40 13.26 23.43
N CYS A 85 -10.17 13.72 23.66
CA CYS A 85 -9.52 13.60 24.96
C CYS A 85 -10.21 14.42 26.05
N ALA A 86 -10.73 15.60 25.74
CA ALA A 86 -11.50 16.43 26.66
C ALA A 86 -12.85 15.80 27.05
N ALA A 87 -13.54 15.16 26.12
CA ALA A 87 -14.81 14.48 26.35
C ALA A 87 -14.68 13.15 27.13
N GLY A 88 -13.50 12.57 27.12
CA GLY A 88 -13.19 11.32 27.85
C GLY A 88 -12.03 10.58 27.19
N ARG A 89 -10.82 10.76 27.71
CA ARG A 89 -9.59 10.25 27.13
C ARG A 89 -9.69 8.75 26.81
N PRO A 90 -9.25 8.31 25.63
CA PRO A 90 -8.96 6.92 25.31
C PRO A 90 -7.96 6.31 26.31
N ALA A 91 -8.03 5.00 26.56
CA ALA A 91 -7.02 4.30 27.34
C ALA A 91 -5.66 4.31 26.64
N GLN A 92 -5.68 4.21 25.32
CA GLN A 92 -4.49 4.30 24.48
C GLN A 92 -4.85 4.80 23.08
N VAL A 93 -4.03 5.70 22.54
CA VAL A 93 -4.10 6.21 21.17
C VAL A 93 -2.91 5.72 20.39
N VAL A 94 -3.18 5.00 19.29
CA VAL A 94 -2.18 4.46 18.36
C VAL A 94 -2.36 5.13 17.00
N TRP A 95 -1.30 5.74 16.50
CA TRP A 95 -1.32 6.46 15.25
C TRP A 95 -0.43 5.81 14.19
N PHE A 96 -0.97 5.64 12.97
CA PHE A 96 -0.26 5.18 11.77
C PHE A 96 -0.25 6.32 10.75
N ASN A 97 0.91 6.91 10.50
CA ASN A 97 1.03 8.02 9.56
C ASN A 97 0.82 7.59 8.10
N CYS A 98 1.35 6.48 7.66
CA CYS A 98 1.33 5.97 6.27
C CYS A 98 2.04 6.86 5.22
N MET A 99 2.57 8.03 5.57
CA MET A 99 3.32 8.94 4.70
C MET A 99 4.80 8.99 5.10
N THR A 100 5.61 9.72 4.36
CA THR A 100 7.03 9.96 4.67
C THR A 100 7.30 11.36 5.22
N TRP A 101 6.25 12.07 5.60
CA TRP A 101 6.28 13.39 6.24
C TRP A 101 5.29 13.45 7.39
N LEU A 102 5.53 14.35 8.33
CA LEU A 102 4.64 14.56 9.48
C LEU A 102 3.54 15.57 9.15
N PHE A 103 2.33 15.26 9.58
CA PHE A 103 1.23 16.22 9.53
C PHE A 103 1.36 17.26 10.65
N PRO A 104 0.98 18.52 10.42
CA PRO A 104 1.00 19.54 11.48
C PRO A 104 0.19 19.14 12.72
N ASP A 105 -1.00 18.53 12.52
CA ASP A 105 -1.85 18.06 13.62
C ASP A 105 -1.23 16.88 14.38
N GLU A 106 -0.52 16.00 13.69
CA GLU A 106 0.25 14.92 14.28
C GLU A 106 1.35 15.43 15.21
N GLN A 107 2.10 16.42 14.75
CA GLN A 107 3.16 17.04 15.55
C GLN A 107 2.59 17.72 16.80
N ARG A 108 1.47 18.45 16.67
CA ARG A 108 0.77 19.04 17.82
C ARG A 108 0.27 17.99 18.79
N ALA A 109 -0.45 17.00 18.29
CA ALA A 109 -0.99 15.92 19.11
C ALA A 109 0.12 15.12 19.84
N HIS A 110 1.28 14.94 19.20
CA HIS A 110 2.44 14.32 19.84
C HIS A 110 3.04 15.23 20.93
N ALA A 111 3.23 16.50 20.66
CA ALA A 111 3.72 17.49 21.66
C ALA A 111 2.83 17.53 22.90
N ASP A 112 1.52 17.53 22.69
CA ASP A 112 0.51 17.56 23.76
C ASP A 112 0.36 16.20 24.49
N GLY A 113 1.08 15.16 24.06
CA GLY A 113 1.01 13.82 24.63
C GLY A 113 -0.33 13.12 24.43
N LEU A 114 -1.02 13.41 23.33
CA LEU A 114 -2.30 12.81 22.99
C LEU A 114 -2.13 11.51 22.17
N ILE A 115 -0.96 11.28 21.57
CA ILE A 115 -0.59 10.03 20.89
C ILE A 115 0.30 9.21 21.83
N ASP A 116 -0.14 8.01 22.19
CA ASP A 116 0.58 7.15 23.13
C ASP A 116 1.60 6.24 22.43
N ARG A 117 1.26 5.77 21.21
CA ARG A 117 2.15 4.92 20.40
C ARG A 117 2.05 5.22 18.90
N PHE A 118 3.16 5.00 18.21
CA PHE A 118 3.25 5.09 16.75
C PHE A 118 3.44 3.70 16.13
N GLY A 119 2.67 3.40 15.07
CA GLY A 119 2.91 2.27 14.19
C GLY A 119 3.59 2.76 12.92
N PHE A 120 4.82 2.32 12.67
CA PHE A 120 5.53 2.59 11.41
C PHE A 120 5.33 1.41 10.46
N ILE A 121 5.01 1.72 9.20
CA ILE A 121 4.67 0.70 8.19
C ILE A 121 5.90 0.12 7.47
N SER A 122 7.08 0.71 7.66
CA SER A 122 8.37 0.22 7.16
C SER A 122 9.53 0.80 7.99
N ASP A 123 10.70 0.19 7.91
CA ASP A 123 11.91 0.73 8.54
C ASP A 123 12.36 2.03 7.85
N TYR A 124 12.19 2.13 6.54
CA TYR A 124 12.43 3.36 5.80
C TYR A 124 11.56 4.50 6.36
N GLN A 125 10.24 4.30 6.47
CA GLN A 125 9.35 5.33 7.03
C GLN A 125 9.78 5.71 8.45
N ARG A 126 10.07 4.74 9.30
CA ARG A 126 10.54 4.98 10.67
C ARG A 126 11.81 5.83 10.68
N SER A 127 12.78 5.53 9.80
CA SER A 127 14.03 6.31 9.70
C SER A 127 13.80 7.77 9.29
N GLN A 128 12.72 8.06 8.54
CA GLN A 128 12.35 9.41 8.12
C GLN A 128 11.61 10.18 9.22
N LEU A 129 10.69 9.54 9.94
CA LEU A 129 9.75 10.21 10.84
C LEU A 129 10.18 10.20 12.31
N ALA A 130 10.70 9.08 12.82
CA ALA A 130 11.03 8.96 14.24
C ALA A 130 12.04 10.01 14.73
N PRO A 131 13.12 10.34 14.01
CA PRO A 131 14.05 11.38 14.45
C PRO A 131 13.43 12.79 14.54
N GLN A 132 12.39 13.05 13.74
CA GLN A 132 11.67 14.34 13.79
C GLN A 132 10.72 14.38 14.99
N LEU A 133 10.01 13.27 15.26
CA LEU A 133 9.14 13.14 16.42
C LEU A 133 9.92 13.16 17.73
N GLU A 134 11.08 12.50 17.80
CA GLU A 134 11.97 12.48 18.98
C GLU A 134 12.45 13.88 19.39
N LYS A 135 12.57 14.84 18.46
CA LYS A 135 12.89 16.24 18.77
C LYS A 135 11.76 16.95 19.51
N ILE A 136 10.54 16.46 19.40
CA ILE A 136 9.35 17.03 20.05
C ILE A 136 9.16 16.36 21.42
N ARG A 137 9.16 15.02 21.44
CA ARG A 137 8.93 14.21 22.63
C ARG A 137 9.42 12.76 22.37
N PRO A 138 9.80 12.00 23.42
CA PRO A 138 10.17 10.59 23.25
C PRO A 138 9.08 9.78 22.54
N VAL A 139 9.48 9.04 21.50
CA VAL A 139 8.57 8.24 20.68
C VAL A 139 8.43 6.84 21.26
N ARG A 140 7.21 6.43 21.54
CA ARG A 140 6.86 5.05 21.84
C ARG A 140 6.28 4.41 20.59
N SER A 141 6.94 3.40 20.07
CA SER A 141 6.44 2.62 18.93
C SER A 141 6.25 1.16 19.34
N PHE A 142 5.48 0.43 18.57
CA PHE A 142 5.38 -1.02 18.67
C PHE A 142 5.75 -1.64 17.32
N ARG A 143 6.03 -2.93 17.32
CA ARG A 143 6.35 -3.66 16.09
C ARG A 143 5.07 -3.86 15.30
N TYR A 144 4.86 -3.03 14.29
CA TYR A 144 3.77 -3.17 13.33
C TYR A 144 4.31 -3.73 12.01
N ARG A 145 3.55 -4.62 11.39
CA ARG A 145 3.78 -5.08 10.02
C ARG A 145 2.51 -4.98 9.22
N PRO A 146 2.55 -4.35 8.04
CA PRO A 146 1.46 -4.42 7.08
C PRO A 146 1.15 -5.88 6.74
N TRP A 147 -0.13 -6.17 6.56
CA TRP A 147 -0.59 -7.50 6.22
C TRP A 147 -1.47 -7.51 4.98
N PHE A 148 -1.40 -8.60 4.21
CA PHE A 148 -2.21 -8.81 3.03
C PHE A 148 -2.90 -10.17 3.13
N ASN A 149 -4.24 -10.17 3.10
CA ASN A 149 -5.00 -11.42 3.13
C ASN A 149 -4.93 -12.13 1.78
N LEU A 150 -4.02 -13.09 1.69
CA LEU A 150 -3.78 -13.87 0.48
C LEU A 150 -4.95 -14.78 0.09
N ALA A 151 -5.85 -15.12 1.03
CA ALA A 151 -7.05 -15.89 0.73
C ALA A 151 -8.06 -15.13 -0.15
N ARG A 152 -7.91 -13.79 -0.26
CA ARG A 152 -8.75 -12.97 -1.15
C ARG A 152 -8.33 -13.02 -2.61
N VAL A 153 -7.15 -13.59 -2.93
CA VAL A 153 -6.55 -13.56 -4.26
C VAL A 153 -6.14 -14.95 -4.70
N GLU A 154 -6.73 -15.41 -5.78
CA GLU A 154 -6.26 -16.59 -6.48
C GLU A 154 -4.96 -16.24 -7.21
N TRP A 155 -3.85 -16.91 -6.84
CA TRP A 155 -2.58 -16.74 -7.52
C TRP A 155 -2.60 -17.52 -8.85
N LYS A 156 -2.27 -16.80 -9.93
CA LYS A 156 -2.20 -17.41 -11.26
C LYS A 156 -1.06 -16.77 -12.05
N TYR A 157 -0.07 -17.59 -12.37
CA TYR A 157 0.96 -17.18 -13.34
C TYR A 157 0.40 -17.27 -14.76
N ARG A 158 0.68 -16.28 -15.59
CA ARG A 158 0.34 -16.31 -17.00
C ARG A 158 1.50 -16.91 -17.79
N GLU A 159 1.24 -18.00 -18.51
CA GLU A 159 2.21 -18.53 -19.44
C GLU A 159 2.37 -17.61 -20.67
N PRO A 160 3.58 -17.55 -21.27
CA PRO A 160 3.83 -16.78 -22.47
C PRO A 160 2.86 -17.16 -23.60
N ASP A 161 2.24 -16.15 -24.21
CA ASP A 161 1.23 -16.31 -25.26
C ASP A 161 1.51 -15.43 -26.50
N GLY A 162 2.77 -15.06 -26.74
CA GLY A 162 3.17 -14.17 -27.84
C GLY A 162 3.04 -12.67 -27.50
N GLN A 163 2.67 -12.32 -26.28
CA GLN A 163 2.58 -10.95 -25.83
C GLN A 163 3.43 -10.71 -24.59
N VAL A 164 3.96 -9.50 -24.46
CA VAL A 164 4.63 -8.98 -23.25
C VAL A 164 3.79 -7.81 -22.75
N ARG A 165 3.17 -7.99 -21.58
CA ARG A 165 2.25 -7.02 -21.01
C ARG A 165 2.90 -6.32 -19.83
N LEU A 166 3.22 -5.06 -20.03
CA LEU A 166 3.83 -4.19 -19.04
C LEU A 166 2.73 -3.34 -18.39
N GLY A 167 2.80 -3.10 -17.10
CA GLY A 167 1.77 -2.33 -16.43
C GLY A 167 2.26 -1.36 -15.39
N ARG A 168 1.45 -0.33 -15.14
CA ARG A 168 1.62 0.66 -14.09
C ARG A 168 0.28 0.94 -13.43
N ILE A 169 0.23 0.89 -12.12
CA ILE A 169 -0.97 1.24 -11.35
C ILE A 169 -0.63 2.27 -10.29
N SER A 170 -1.47 3.30 -10.16
CA SER A 170 -1.36 4.33 -9.13
C SER A 170 -2.67 5.13 -9.04
N ARG A 171 -2.76 6.08 -8.11
CA ARG A 171 -3.80 7.12 -8.16
C ARG A 171 -3.44 8.16 -9.22
N ASP A 172 -4.45 8.91 -9.71
CA ASP A 172 -4.22 10.07 -10.58
C ASP A 172 -3.62 11.24 -9.78
N ASP A 173 -2.33 11.14 -9.53
CA ASP A 173 -1.53 12.10 -8.82
C ASP A 173 -0.22 12.28 -9.58
N GLY A 174 0.12 13.50 -9.99
CA GLY A 174 1.33 13.79 -10.76
C GLY A 174 2.63 13.35 -10.07
N ASP A 175 2.64 13.34 -8.73
CA ASP A 175 3.81 12.89 -7.97
C ASP A 175 3.95 11.35 -7.92
N LYS A 176 2.90 10.63 -8.28
CA LYS A 176 2.95 9.16 -8.41
C LYS A 176 3.53 8.70 -9.75
N PHE A 177 3.66 9.56 -10.75
CA PHE A 177 4.14 9.21 -12.08
C PHE A 177 5.46 9.93 -12.40
N ALA A 178 6.50 9.18 -12.70
CA ALA A 178 7.74 9.76 -13.23
C ALA A 178 7.50 10.35 -14.63
N ALA A 179 8.06 11.53 -14.90
CA ALA A 179 7.88 12.22 -16.20
C ALA A 179 8.36 11.38 -17.38
N ASP A 180 9.27 10.45 -17.16
CA ASP A 180 9.81 9.55 -18.16
C ASP A 180 9.15 8.16 -18.20
N THR A 181 7.93 8.02 -17.62
CA THR A 181 7.19 6.75 -17.57
C THR A 181 7.02 6.13 -18.99
N TRP A 182 6.60 6.90 -19.98
CA TRP A 182 6.47 6.39 -21.36
C TRP A 182 7.80 5.95 -21.95
N ARG A 183 8.88 6.70 -21.66
CA ARG A 183 10.23 6.37 -22.14
C ARG A 183 10.72 5.03 -21.57
N ILE A 184 10.39 4.72 -20.31
CA ILE A 184 10.73 3.42 -19.71
C ILE A 184 10.06 2.31 -20.51
N PHE A 185 8.75 2.40 -20.76
CA PHE A 185 8.02 1.39 -21.54
C PHE A 185 8.46 1.30 -22.99
N ASP A 186 8.71 2.43 -23.65
CA ASP A 186 9.14 2.47 -25.05
C ASP A 186 10.49 1.75 -25.25
N ARG A 187 11.42 1.91 -24.32
CA ARG A 187 12.76 1.30 -24.36
C ARG A 187 12.77 -0.19 -24.02
N VAL A 188 11.70 -0.76 -23.50
CA VAL A 188 11.66 -2.21 -23.26
C VAL A 188 11.72 -2.96 -24.58
N LEU A 189 12.73 -3.80 -24.74
CA LEU A 189 12.90 -4.69 -25.86
C LEU A 189 12.12 -5.99 -25.60
N VAL A 190 11.50 -6.50 -26.65
CA VAL A 190 10.77 -7.78 -26.61
C VAL A 190 11.32 -8.73 -27.67
N PRO A 191 11.22 -10.05 -27.50
CA PRO A 191 11.65 -11.03 -28.48
C PRO A 191 10.98 -10.81 -29.84
N LYS A 192 11.71 -11.14 -30.91
CA LYS A 192 11.18 -11.04 -32.29
C LYS A 192 9.89 -11.84 -32.41
N GLY A 193 8.85 -11.21 -32.95
CA GLY A 193 7.52 -11.80 -33.13
C GLY A 193 6.59 -11.68 -31.95
N MET A 194 7.05 -11.19 -30.79
CA MET A 194 6.16 -10.88 -29.66
C MET A 194 5.62 -9.45 -29.76
N GLN A 195 4.39 -9.25 -29.27
CA GLN A 195 3.75 -7.94 -29.18
C GLN A 195 4.00 -7.34 -27.79
N LYS A 196 4.47 -6.09 -27.76
CA LYS A 196 4.59 -5.29 -26.54
C LYS A 196 3.29 -4.53 -26.29
N LYS A 197 2.67 -4.71 -25.13
CA LYS A 197 1.47 -3.97 -24.70
C LYS A 197 1.73 -3.25 -23.38
N VAL A 198 1.22 -2.05 -23.25
CA VAL A 198 1.37 -1.21 -22.05
C VAL A 198 0.01 -0.87 -21.47
N TYR A 199 -0.14 -1.06 -20.17
CA TYR A 199 -1.38 -0.83 -19.44
C TYR A 199 -1.15 0.11 -18.25
N ILE A 200 -1.98 1.15 -18.11
CA ILE A 200 -1.89 2.07 -16.97
C ILE A 200 -3.27 2.21 -16.33
N LEU A 201 -3.36 1.88 -15.03
CA LEU A 201 -4.53 2.17 -14.20
C LEU A 201 -4.24 3.38 -13.31
N GLY A 202 -5.21 4.30 -13.24
CA GLY A 202 -5.09 5.59 -12.57
C GLY A 202 -4.54 6.70 -13.47
N TYR A 203 -4.69 6.54 -14.79
CA TYR A 203 -4.34 7.56 -15.75
C TYR A 203 -5.49 8.56 -15.90
N GLY A 204 -5.33 9.70 -15.28
CA GLY A 204 -6.25 10.83 -15.37
C GLY A 204 -5.53 12.11 -15.78
N PRO A 205 -6.18 13.28 -15.63
CA PRO A 205 -5.60 14.56 -16.07
C PRO A 205 -4.25 14.92 -15.43
N ASN A 206 -4.02 14.53 -14.15
CA ASN A 206 -2.78 14.84 -13.46
C ASN A 206 -1.63 13.95 -13.96
N ALA A 207 -1.87 12.66 -14.10
CA ALA A 207 -0.91 11.73 -14.71
C ALA A 207 -0.61 12.13 -16.17
N ALA A 208 -1.63 12.40 -16.99
CA ALA A 208 -1.47 12.81 -18.37
C ALA A 208 -0.62 14.09 -18.51
N ARG A 209 -0.86 15.09 -17.66
CA ARG A 209 -0.05 16.31 -17.64
C ARG A 209 1.42 16.03 -17.29
N LYS A 210 1.66 15.10 -16.37
CA LYS A 210 3.01 14.77 -15.89
C LYS A 210 3.82 13.97 -16.90
N ILE A 211 3.23 12.94 -17.51
CA ILE A 211 3.98 12.02 -18.37
C ILE A 211 3.85 12.34 -19.86
N GLY A 212 2.98 13.27 -20.22
CA GLY A 212 2.73 13.67 -21.62
C GLY A 212 2.04 12.59 -22.46
N PRO A 213 2.00 12.79 -23.79
CA PRO A 213 1.38 11.83 -24.71
C PRO A 213 2.21 10.55 -24.83
N ALA A 214 1.52 9.42 -25.00
CA ALA A 214 2.19 8.15 -25.29
C ALA A 214 2.88 8.19 -26.66
N PRO A 215 4.06 7.55 -26.81
CA PRO A 215 4.71 7.38 -28.09
C PRO A 215 3.82 6.61 -29.08
N PRO A 216 3.77 7.01 -30.38
CA PRO A 216 2.98 6.30 -31.40
C PRO A 216 3.42 4.84 -31.61
N SER A 217 4.66 4.51 -31.20
CA SER A 217 5.24 3.16 -31.31
C SER A 217 4.64 2.16 -30.31
N LEU A 218 3.94 2.63 -29.29
CA LEU A 218 3.39 1.77 -28.23
C LEU A 218 1.95 1.36 -28.53
N ASP A 219 1.65 0.07 -28.33
CA ASP A 219 0.28 -0.42 -28.16
C ASP A 219 -0.07 -0.29 -26.67
N TRP A 220 -0.97 0.62 -26.33
CA TRP A 220 -1.27 0.97 -24.97
C TRP A 220 -2.76 1.12 -24.68
N ARG A 221 -3.12 0.88 -23.43
CA ARG A 221 -4.45 1.14 -22.89
C ARG A 221 -4.35 1.74 -21.50
N THR A 222 -5.23 2.68 -21.20
CA THR A 222 -5.30 3.32 -19.87
C THR A 222 -6.72 3.24 -19.31
N TRP A 223 -6.79 3.30 -18.00
CA TRP A 223 -8.03 3.43 -17.24
C TRP A 223 -7.87 4.53 -16.19
N SER A 224 -8.94 5.26 -15.95
CA SER A 224 -9.03 6.18 -14.82
C SER A 224 -8.95 5.43 -13.47
N GLY A 225 -8.68 6.15 -12.40
CA GLY A 225 -8.69 5.54 -11.07
C GLY A 225 -10.05 4.89 -10.75
N ASN A 226 -10.03 3.65 -10.29
CA ASN A 226 -11.23 2.85 -9.96
C ASN A 226 -12.17 2.50 -11.13
N GLU A 227 -11.77 2.75 -12.37
CA GLU A 227 -12.56 2.34 -13.55
C GLU A 227 -12.66 0.81 -13.65
N ILE A 228 -11.59 0.13 -13.29
CA ILE A 228 -11.58 -1.33 -13.07
C ILE A 228 -10.99 -1.65 -11.71
N PRO A 229 -11.35 -2.79 -11.08
CA PRO A 229 -10.71 -3.25 -9.85
C PRO A 229 -9.21 -3.50 -10.05
N ALA A 230 -8.38 -3.22 -9.03
CA ALA A 230 -6.95 -3.52 -9.07
C ALA A 230 -6.67 -5.00 -9.36
N THR A 231 -7.48 -5.91 -8.82
CA THR A 231 -7.40 -7.35 -9.09
C THR A 231 -7.60 -7.71 -10.57
N GLU A 232 -8.51 -7.01 -11.25
CA GLU A 232 -8.71 -7.16 -12.69
C GLU A 232 -7.51 -6.62 -13.46
N PHE A 233 -7.01 -5.44 -13.09
CA PHE A 233 -5.82 -4.85 -13.69
C PHE A 233 -4.61 -5.78 -13.59
N PHE A 234 -4.29 -6.33 -12.40
CA PHE A 234 -3.16 -7.24 -12.25
C PHE A 234 -3.29 -8.51 -13.09
N ARG A 235 -4.51 -8.94 -13.40
CA ARG A 235 -4.75 -10.03 -14.35
C ARG A 235 -4.50 -9.66 -15.81
N THR A 236 -4.30 -8.40 -16.15
CA THR A 236 -4.00 -7.97 -17.52
C THR A 236 -2.51 -7.81 -17.81
N ILE A 237 -1.65 -7.79 -16.79
CA ILE A 237 -0.22 -7.52 -16.94
C ILE A 237 0.63 -8.71 -16.49
N ASP A 238 1.85 -8.80 -17.00
CA ASP A 238 2.84 -9.81 -16.63
C ASP A 238 3.96 -9.19 -15.76
N THR A 239 4.36 -7.97 -16.09
CA THR A 239 5.40 -7.22 -15.37
C THR A 239 4.87 -5.84 -14.98
N MET A 240 4.97 -5.51 -13.70
CA MET A 240 4.69 -4.16 -13.20
C MET A 240 5.97 -3.32 -13.23
N VAL A 241 5.92 -2.15 -13.88
CA VAL A 241 7.02 -1.18 -13.87
C VAL A 241 6.59 0.03 -13.04
N HIS A 242 7.28 0.29 -11.93
CA HIS A 242 6.88 1.31 -10.97
C HIS A 242 8.02 2.26 -10.61
N LYS A 243 7.95 3.48 -11.12
CA LYS A 243 8.81 4.60 -10.77
C LYS A 243 7.95 5.80 -10.36
N THR A 244 8.27 6.43 -9.25
CA THR A 244 7.54 7.59 -8.74
C THR A 244 8.03 8.88 -9.40
N GLY A 245 7.21 9.92 -9.36
CA GLY A 245 7.49 11.22 -9.98
C GLY A 245 7.82 12.34 -8.99
N GLY A 246 7.98 12.01 -7.72
CA GLY A 246 8.22 12.97 -6.63
C GLY A 246 7.71 12.48 -5.29
N SER A 247 6.70 11.60 -5.27
CA SER A 247 6.27 10.94 -4.04
C SER A 247 7.31 9.93 -3.56
N ARG A 248 7.47 9.84 -2.24
CA ARG A 248 8.32 8.82 -1.60
C ARG A 248 7.43 7.71 -1.09
N GLU A 249 7.68 6.48 -1.54
CA GLU A 249 6.90 5.32 -1.10
C GLU A 249 7.31 4.89 0.31
N SER A 250 6.38 5.02 1.24
CA SER A 250 6.55 4.54 2.63
C SER A 250 6.38 3.03 2.74
N TYR A 251 5.50 2.46 1.93
CA TYR A 251 5.25 1.02 1.75
C TYR A 251 4.38 0.83 0.51
N CYS A 252 4.91 0.25 -0.53
CA CYS A 252 4.22 0.16 -1.82
C CYS A 252 3.18 -0.98 -1.86
N ARG A 253 1.92 -0.71 -1.49
CA ARG A 253 0.83 -1.70 -1.50
C ARG A 253 0.63 -2.37 -2.84
N VAL A 254 0.72 -1.61 -3.94
CA VAL A 254 0.54 -2.18 -5.29
C VAL A 254 1.62 -3.19 -5.66
N LEU A 255 2.81 -3.13 -5.03
CA LEU A 255 3.84 -4.15 -5.18
C LEU A 255 3.43 -5.45 -4.49
N ILE A 256 2.85 -5.37 -3.30
CA ILE A 256 2.31 -6.50 -2.55
C ILE A 256 1.19 -7.20 -3.36
N GLU A 257 0.32 -6.40 -3.96
CA GLU A 257 -0.75 -6.86 -4.83
C GLU A 257 -0.20 -7.52 -6.11
N ALA A 258 0.89 -6.98 -6.69
CA ALA A 258 1.57 -7.61 -7.83
C ALA A 258 2.07 -9.02 -7.48
N TYR A 259 2.75 -9.19 -6.35
CA TYR A 259 3.19 -10.52 -5.86
C TYR A 259 2.01 -11.47 -5.66
N ALA A 260 0.91 -10.97 -5.08
CA ALA A 260 -0.28 -11.78 -4.85
C ALA A 260 -0.90 -12.32 -6.15
N HIS A 261 -0.73 -11.62 -7.27
CA HIS A 261 -1.28 -11.99 -8.58
C HIS A 261 -0.29 -12.66 -9.54
N GLY A 262 0.95 -12.93 -9.12
CA GLY A 262 1.98 -13.54 -9.97
C GLY A 262 2.61 -12.57 -10.99
N VAL A 263 2.51 -11.27 -10.74
CA VAL A 263 3.11 -10.20 -11.54
C VAL A 263 4.50 -9.88 -11.02
N VAL A 264 5.50 -9.84 -11.90
CA VAL A 264 6.88 -9.54 -11.52
C VAL A 264 7.10 -8.02 -11.45
N PRO A 265 7.53 -7.46 -10.30
CA PRO A 265 7.80 -6.04 -10.19
C PRO A 265 9.20 -5.67 -10.69
N VAL A 266 9.28 -4.56 -11.42
CA VAL A 266 10.47 -3.79 -11.73
C VAL A 266 10.25 -2.39 -11.17
N VAL A 267 11.00 -2.02 -10.13
CA VAL A 267 10.77 -0.78 -9.37
C VAL A 267 12.06 0.06 -9.31
N GLU A 268 11.96 1.31 -8.92
CA GLU A 268 13.15 2.12 -8.62
C GLU A 268 13.84 1.63 -7.34
N ARG A 269 15.16 1.78 -7.26
CA ARG A 269 15.97 1.36 -6.11
C ARG A 269 16.06 2.49 -5.07
N ASP A 270 14.91 2.87 -4.51
CA ASP A 270 14.83 3.95 -3.54
C ASP A 270 13.68 3.70 -2.53
N PHE A 271 13.54 4.56 -1.54
CA PHE A 271 12.45 4.55 -0.56
C PHE A 271 12.34 3.21 0.18
N ALA A 272 11.12 2.69 0.35
CA ALA A 272 10.88 1.40 1.00
C ALA A 272 11.04 0.17 0.07
N PHE A 273 11.33 0.34 -1.23
CA PHE A 273 11.44 -0.79 -2.14
C PHE A 273 12.53 -1.81 -1.76
N PRO A 274 13.72 -1.41 -1.23
CA PRO A 274 14.72 -2.37 -0.77
C PRO A 274 14.28 -3.28 0.39
N GLU A 275 13.23 -2.90 1.13
CA GLU A 275 12.64 -3.76 2.17
C GLU A 275 11.65 -4.79 1.59
N LEU A 276 11.15 -4.54 0.38
CA LEU A 276 10.08 -5.31 -0.25
C LEU A 276 10.56 -6.22 -1.37
N VAL A 277 11.68 -5.87 -2.03
CA VAL A 277 12.19 -6.58 -3.21
C VAL A 277 13.58 -7.14 -2.92
N VAL A 278 13.73 -8.43 -3.15
CA VAL A 278 15.05 -9.10 -3.19
C VAL A 278 15.50 -9.14 -4.65
N GLN A 279 16.57 -8.39 -4.94
CA GLN A 279 17.10 -8.18 -6.31
C GLN A 279 17.35 -9.49 -7.06
N GLY A 280 16.68 -9.67 -8.22
CA GLY A 280 16.80 -10.86 -9.07
C GLY A 280 16.13 -12.12 -8.53
N GLU A 281 15.59 -12.07 -7.29
CA GLU A 281 14.90 -13.19 -6.66
C GLU A 281 13.38 -13.02 -6.64
N THR A 282 12.89 -11.84 -6.24
CA THR A 282 11.45 -11.57 -6.15
C THR A 282 11.01 -10.45 -7.10
N GLY A 283 11.94 -9.75 -7.72
CA GLY A 283 11.74 -8.66 -8.66
C GLY A 283 13.06 -7.97 -8.97
N PHE A 284 13.00 -6.83 -9.61
CA PHE A 284 14.17 -6.03 -9.92
C PHE A 284 14.02 -4.59 -9.44
N MET A 285 15.14 -4.03 -8.97
CA MET A 285 15.26 -2.62 -8.60
C MET A 285 16.28 -1.94 -9.51
N GLY A 286 15.81 -0.99 -10.32
CA GLY A 286 16.68 -0.17 -11.20
C GLY A 286 17.11 1.13 -10.52
N ARG A 287 18.36 1.54 -10.72
CA ARG A 287 18.91 2.82 -10.25
C ARG A 287 18.37 4.00 -11.05
N ASP A 288 18.00 3.73 -12.28
CA ASP A 288 17.46 4.72 -13.22
C ASP A 288 16.48 4.06 -14.22
N SER A 289 15.92 4.85 -15.09
CA SER A 289 14.93 4.41 -16.08
C SER A 289 15.51 3.47 -17.14
N GLU A 290 16.79 3.56 -17.42
CA GLU A 290 17.46 2.70 -18.40
C GLU A 290 17.66 1.29 -17.84
N GLU A 291 18.10 1.21 -16.60
CA GLU A 291 18.23 -0.07 -15.89
C GLU A 291 16.86 -0.73 -15.66
N MET A 292 15.81 0.05 -15.37
CA MET A 292 14.44 -0.47 -15.27
C MET A 292 13.96 -1.05 -16.62
N SER A 293 14.19 -0.33 -17.73
CA SER A 293 13.86 -0.82 -19.07
C SER A 293 14.66 -2.08 -19.41
N TYR A 294 15.94 -2.14 -19.02
CA TYR A 294 16.78 -3.33 -19.18
C TYR A 294 16.23 -4.54 -18.42
N PHE A 295 15.86 -4.40 -17.14
CA PHE A 295 15.28 -5.49 -16.38
C PHE A 295 13.94 -5.98 -16.92
N ALA A 296 13.08 -5.07 -17.35
CA ALA A 296 11.83 -5.44 -18.00
C ALA A 296 12.08 -6.17 -19.34
N SER A 297 13.10 -5.76 -20.10
CA SER A 297 13.55 -6.46 -21.32
C SER A 297 14.12 -7.85 -21.01
N PHE A 298 14.94 -7.95 -19.95
CA PHE A 298 15.47 -9.23 -19.49
C PHE A 298 14.34 -10.22 -19.17
N LEU A 299 13.33 -9.78 -18.41
CA LEU A 299 12.16 -10.60 -18.09
C LEU A 299 11.41 -11.06 -19.35
N ALA A 300 11.21 -10.16 -20.32
CA ALA A 300 10.55 -10.47 -21.59
C ALA A 300 11.30 -11.55 -22.40
N HIS A 301 12.63 -11.55 -22.37
CA HIS A 301 13.46 -12.52 -23.10
C HIS A 301 13.71 -13.82 -22.33
N ASN A 302 13.40 -13.88 -21.04
CA ASN A 302 13.71 -15.01 -20.16
C ASN A 302 12.46 -15.52 -19.41
N PRO A 303 11.49 -16.15 -20.09
CA PRO A 303 10.21 -16.54 -19.49
C PRO A 303 10.35 -17.52 -18.33
N ARG A 304 11.38 -18.38 -18.34
CA ARG A 304 11.66 -19.27 -17.20
C ARG A 304 12.06 -18.49 -15.94
N GLU A 305 12.91 -17.48 -16.11
CA GLU A 305 13.31 -16.59 -15.00
C GLU A 305 12.13 -15.73 -14.54
N HIS A 306 11.33 -15.21 -15.48
CA HIS A 306 10.11 -14.48 -15.14
C HIS A 306 9.20 -15.32 -14.23
N ARG A 307 8.94 -16.58 -14.61
CA ARG A 307 8.13 -17.50 -13.79
C ARG A 307 8.77 -17.77 -12.43
N ARG A 308 10.06 -18.08 -12.39
CA ARG A 308 10.79 -18.32 -11.13
C ARG A 308 10.68 -17.14 -10.18
N ILE A 309 10.84 -15.93 -10.69
CA ILE A 309 10.77 -14.69 -9.90
C ILE A 309 9.33 -14.43 -9.42
N ALA A 310 8.32 -14.66 -10.26
CA ALA A 310 6.91 -14.56 -9.87
C ALA A 310 6.56 -15.52 -8.72
N GLU A 311 6.98 -16.79 -8.82
CA GLU A 311 6.78 -17.79 -7.77
C GLU A 311 7.54 -17.44 -6.47
N ASN A 312 8.76 -16.93 -6.60
CA ASN A 312 9.54 -16.45 -5.45
C ASN A 312 8.86 -15.23 -4.80
N GLY A 313 8.36 -14.29 -5.59
CA GLY A 313 7.62 -13.12 -5.10
C GLY A 313 6.41 -13.53 -4.27
N ARG A 314 5.63 -14.51 -4.73
CA ARG A 314 4.52 -15.07 -3.98
C ARG A 314 4.97 -15.69 -2.66
N ARG A 315 6.01 -16.52 -2.67
CA ARG A 315 6.56 -17.14 -1.44
C ARG A 315 7.12 -16.09 -0.46
N HIS A 316 7.77 -15.06 -0.97
CA HIS A 316 8.28 -13.96 -0.16
C HIS A 316 7.14 -13.19 0.51
N LEU A 317 6.07 -12.92 -0.25
CA LEU A 317 4.87 -12.31 0.32
C LEU A 317 4.28 -13.15 1.45
N GLU A 318 4.10 -14.45 1.23
CA GLU A 318 3.50 -15.36 2.22
C GLU A 318 4.34 -15.51 3.50
N LYS A 319 5.65 -15.63 3.37
CA LYS A 319 6.54 -16.05 4.46
C LYS A 319 7.30 -14.93 5.14
N VAL A 320 7.40 -13.76 4.48
CA VAL A 320 8.23 -12.64 4.96
C VAL A 320 7.42 -11.36 5.09
N LEU A 321 6.80 -10.91 4.00
CA LEU A 321 6.14 -9.60 3.99
C LEU A 321 4.76 -9.63 4.66
N SER A 322 4.08 -10.78 4.63
CA SER A 322 2.72 -10.93 5.13
C SER A 322 2.55 -12.22 5.95
N ASP A 323 3.59 -12.63 6.67
CA ASP A 323 3.48 -13.73 7.63
C ASP A 323 2.46 -13.37 8.73
N GLU A 324 1.41 -14.18 8.83
CA GLU A 324 0.28 -13.86 9.72
C GLU A 324 0.69 -13.85 11.19
N GLY A 325 1.59 -14.75 11.60
CA GLY A 325 2.08 -14.84 12.97
C GLY A 325 2.90 -13.62 13.36
N ASP A 326 3.79 -13.19 12.48
CA ASP A 326 4.64 -12.01 12.69
C ASP A 326 3.80 -10.72 12.69
N CYS A 327 2.88 -10.57 11.74
CA CYS A 327 1.95 -9.43 11.72
C CYS A 327 1.05 -9.37 12.95
N TRP A 328 0.59 -10.52 13.44
CA TRP A 328 -0.22 -10.60 14.65
C TRP A 328 0.57 -10.28 15.93
N SER A 329 1.86 -10.58 15.99
CA SER A 329 2.68 -10.41 17.19
C SER A 329 2.66 -8.96 17.71
N GLY A 330 2.72 -7.98 16.82
CA GLY A 330 2.63 -6.57 17.18
C GLY A 330 1.27 -6.18 17.76
N TRP A 331 0.18 -6.65 17.16
CA TRP A 331 -1.16 -6.40 17.68
C TRP A 331 -1.37 -7.08 19.04
N LYS A 332 -0.83 -8.29 19.22
CA LYS A 332 -0.88 -8.99 20.50
C LYS A 332 -0.16 -8.21 21.60
N GLU A 333 1.00 -7.65 21.33
CA GLU A 333 1.73 -6.78 22.28
C GLU A 333 0.90 -5.54 22.65
N LEU A 334 0.20 -4.96 21.68
CA LEU A 334 -0.60 -3.75 21.88
C LEU A 334 -1.89 -4.00 22.66
N LEU A 335 -2.54 -5.14 22.42
CA LEU A 335 -3.91 -5.44 22.91
C LEU A 335 -3.93 -6.39 24.11
N GLY A 336 -2.82 -7.06 24.40
CA GLY A 336 -2.67 -8.00 25.53
C GLY A 336 -2.37 -7.33 26.79
#